data_cdfaf4a0ab658865025fae756cd820f4
#
_entry.id   cdfaf4a0ab658865025fae756cd820f4
#
_cell.length_a   1.000
_cell.length_b   1.000
_cell.length_c   1.000
_cell.angle_alpha   90.00
_cell.angle_beta   90.00
_cell.angle_gamma   90.00
#
_symmetry.space_group_name_H-M   'P 1'
#
loop_
_entity.id
_entity.type
_entity.pdbx_description
1 polymer ?
#
loop_
_entity_poly.entity_id
_entity_poly.type
_entity_poly.pdbx_seq_one_letter_code
_entity_poly.pdbx_strand_id
1 'polypeptide(L)'
;VMKQLGVDVFEGEGWEKYDNKKNRTESCYLDQNEIENFIYRITEEIWENKKVENIRKYYARDAIVRSPSRTTYDCNKVVEATYETLNQFPNRELIGEDVISCGSIDKIFLSSHRILSTGTHIGEGIYGKPTGKKVIYRVIADCLVKNNEVIEEWIIRDEKSILNQLGIQIHDYVKQKIVEGVYKKNDINLIKNCFKIKNKISPCKSKSADKYKNHFLKIIKDQTKVYHLYERSAQLYWIGGEVIYTFDQIFEKWKLFLSCFNISKCEISNSILLNQANMRPRASLRWRLICKHSKNGIFGIPTNKDVEIFGISHAEFGKNGIIREF
;
A
#
# COMPACT_ATOMS: atom_id res chain seq x y z
N VAL A 1 28.14 21.28 -12.11
CA VAL A 1 28.43 21.78 -10.77
C VAL A 1 29.23 20.74 -10.00
N MET A 2 28.82 19.47 -9.89
CA MET A 2 29.53 18.44 -9.12
C MET A 2 30.90 18.11 -9.71
N LYS A 3 31.02 18.05 -11.03
CA LYS A 3 32.31 17.88 -11.72
C LYS A 3 33.29 19.03 -11.46
N GLN A 4 32.79 20.27 -11.24
CA GLN A 4 33.57 21.43 -10.90
C GLN A 4 34.10 21.42 -9.45
N LEU A 5 33.50 20.62 -8.59
CA LEU A 5 33.88 20.44 -7.19
C LEU A 5 34.83 19.26 -6.98
N GLY A 6 35.20 18.53 -8.06
CA GLY A 6 36.06 17.36 -7.97
C GLY A 6 35.41 16.16 -7.28
N VAL A 7 34.10 16.16 -7.20
CA VAL A 7 33.33 15.05 -6.62
C VAL A 7 32.86 14.15 -7.74
N ASP A 8 33.47 13.00 -7.89
CA ASP A 8 32.98 11.96 -8.80
C ASP A 8 31.86 11.19 -8.08
N VAL A 9 30.62 11.45 -8.49
CA VAL A 9 29.42 10.90 -7.85
C VAL A 9 29.27 9.40 -8.14
N PHE A 10 30.06 8.87 -9.10
CA PHE A 10 29.95 7.49 -9.59
C PHE A 10 31.07 6.56 -9.11
N GLU A 11 32.15 7.06 -8.54
CA GLU A 11 33.28 6.25 -8.05
C GLU A 11 33.25 5.99 -6.53
N GLY A 12 32.06 5.93 -5.93
CA GLY A 12 31.96 5.53 -4.53
C GLY A 12 32.06 4.02 -4.38
N GLU A 13 33.09 3.51 -3.73
CA GLU A 13 33.33 2.08 -3.40
C GLU A 13 32.16 1.35 -2.69
N GLY A 14 31.05 2.03 -2.43
CA GLY A 14 29.87 1.49 -1.76
C GLY A 14 28.90 0.71 -2.65
N TRP A 15 28.89 0.94 -3.95
CA TRP A 15 27.90 0.35 -4.87
C TRP A 15 28.29 -1.07 -5.32
N GLU A 16 29.58 -1.37 -5.42
CA GLU A 16 30.08 -2.68 -5.85
C GLU A 16 29.80 -3.79 -4.82
N LYS A 17 29.67 -3.46 -3.55
CA LYS A 17 29.35 -4.44 -2.49
C LYS A 17 27.91 -4.97 -2.52
N TYR A 18 27.02 -4.37 -3.31
CA TYR A 18 25.67 -4.86 -3.52
C TYR A 18 25.53 -5.76 -4.75
N ASP A 19 26.56 -5.89 -5.56
CA ASP A 19 26.59 -6.79 -6.69
C ASP A 19 26.86 -8.23 -6.23
N ASN A 20 25.83 -8.85 -5.63
CA ASN A 20 25.81 -10.29 -5.43
C ASN A 20 25.59 -10.98 -6.77
N LYS A 21 26.63 -11.00 -7.63
CA LYS A 21 26.65 -11.71 -8.93
C LYS A 21 26.42 -13.22 -8.84
N LYS A 22 26.25 -13.77 -7.68
CA LYS A 22 26.18 -15.23 -7.47
C LYS A 22 24.77 -15.79 -7.42
N ASN A 23 23.80 -15.44 -8.17
CA ASN A 23 22.55 -16.22 -8.38
C ASN A 23 21.41 -15.41 -9.01
N ARG A 24 21.70 -14.50 -9.91
CA ARG A 24 20.68 -13.82 -10.68
C ARG A 24 20.73 -14.30 -12.12
N THR A 25 19.85 -15.18 -12.50
CA THR A 25 19.62 -15.54 -13.90
C THR A 25 18.99 -14.34 -14.63
N GLU A 26 19.44 -14.04 -15.83
CA GLU A 26 18.88 -12.98 -16.69
C GLU A 26 17.34 -13.06 -16.82
N SER A 27 16.77 -14.25 -16.76
CA SER A 27 15.33 -14.48 -16.81
C SER A 27 14.55 -13.78 -15.68
N CYS A 28 15.13 -13.63 -14.49
CA CYS A 28 14.46 -12.97 -13.37
C CYS A 28 14.29 -11.46 -13.57
N TYR A 29 15.19 -10.82 -14.31
CA TYR A 29 15.07 -9.39 -14.63
C TYR A 29 14.10 -9.11 -15.77
N LEU A 30 14.03 -10.01 -16.76
CA LEU A 30 13.07 -9.91 -17.86
C LEU A 30 11.65 -10.05 -17.29
N ASP A 31 11.38 -11.07 -16.49
CA ASP A 31 10.09 -11.26 -15.81
C ASP A 31 9.66 -10.04 -14.99
N GLN A 32 10.59 -9.39 -14.28
CA GLN A 32 10.29 -8.23 -13.45
C GLN A 32 9.85 -7.03 -14.30
N ASN A 33 10.57 -6.71 -15.36
CA ASN A 33 10.23 -5.60 -16.26
C ASN A 33 8.91 -5.88 -16.99
N GLU A 34 8.64 -7.11 -17.37
CA GLU A 34 7.39 -7.51 -18.01
C GLU A 34 6.19 -7.37 -17.05
N ILE A 35 6.34 -7.79 -15.79
CA ILE A 35 5.32 -7.61 -14.75
C ILE A 35 5.06 -6.12 -14.51
N GLU A 36 6.12 -5.31 -14.38
CA GLU A 36 6.01 -3.87 -14.18
C GLU A 36 5.27 -3.20 -15.34
N ASN A 37 5.67 -3.51 -16.59
CA ASN A 37 4.99 -3.02 -17.80
C ASN A 37 3.53 -3.47 -17.88
N PHE A 38 3.23 -4.71 -17.48
CA PHE A 38 1.86 -5.22 -17.44
C PHE A 38 0.99 -4.40 -16.45
N ILE A 39 1.49 -4.12 -15.26
CA ILE A 39 0.77 -3.35 -14.24
C ILE A 39 0.57 -1.89 -14.67
N TYR A 40 1.59 -1.23 -15.22
CA TYR A 40 1.46 0.13 -15.74
C TYR A 40 0.48 0.19 -16.91
N ARG A 41 0.49 -0.78 -17.82
CA ARG A 41 -0.46 -0.85 -18.93
C ARG A 41 -1.91 -0.98 -18.46
N ILE A 42 -2.18 -1.83 -17.47
CA ILE A 42 -3.53 -1.92 -16.86
C ILE A 42 -3.95 -0.58 -16.30
N THR A 43 -3.05 0.08 -15.57
CA THR A 43 -3.32 1.39 -14.95
C THR A 43 -3.62 2.43 -16.03
N GLU A 44 -2.80 2.49 -17.07
CA GLU A 44 -2.98 3.41 -18.18
C GLU A 44 -4.30 3.16 -18.94
N GLU A 45 -4.55 1.92 -19.36
CA GLU A 45 -5.73 1.60 -20.18
C GLU A 45 -7.04 1.84 -19.41
N ILE A 46 -7.14 1.37 -18.19
CA ILE A 46 -8.40 1.42 -17.43
C ILE A 46 -8.61 2.80 -16.82
N TRP A 47 -7.57 3.32 -16.15
CA TRP A 47 -7.74 4.47 -15.26
C TRP A 47 -7.37 5.81 -15.91
N GLU A 48 -6.25 5.88 -16.65
CA GLU A 48 -5.81 7.10 -17.33
C GLU A 48 -6.63 7.33 -18.61
N ASN A 49 -6.71 6.33 -19.47
CA ASN A 49 -7.50 6.37 -20.70
C ASN A 49 -9.00 6.16 -20.46
N LYS A 50 -9.41 5.91 -19.21
CA LYS A 50 -10.80 5.74 -18.76
C LYS A 50 -11.58 4.67 -19.53
N LYS A 51 -10.86 3.67 -20.07
CA LYS A 51 -11.45 2.50 -20.72
C LYS A 51 -11.90 1.49 -19.66
N VAL A 52 -12.85 1.88 -18.82
CA VAL A 52 -13.29 1.11 -17.63
C VAL A 52 -13.72 -0.32 -17.99
N GLU A 53 -14.31 -0.52 -19.18
CA GLU A 53 -14.72 -1.83 -19.65
C GLU A 53 -13.56 -2.81 -19.83
N ASN A 54 -12.31 -2.32 -19.97
CA ASN A 54 -11.12 -3.16 -20.01
C ASN A 54 -10.85 -3.91 -18.70
N ILE A 55 -11.53 -3.55 -17.60
CA ILE A 55 -11.53 -4.36 -16.37
C ILE A 55 -11.91 -5.81 -16.70
N ARG A 56 -12.89 -6.03 -17.57
CA ARG A 56 -13.31 -7.39 -17.98
C ARG A 56 -12.26 -8.16 -18.78
N LYS A 57 -11.26 -7.48 -19.32
CA LYS A 57 -10.12 -8.08 -20.02
C LYS A 57 -9.01 -8.49 -19.06
N TYR A 58 -8.83 -7.71 -18.00
CA TYR A 58 -7.70 -7.86 -17.08
C TYR A 58 -8.03 -8.51 -15.74
N TYR A 59 -9.31 -8.61 -15.39
CA TYR A 59 -9.75 -9.24 -14.15
C TYR A 59 -10.50 -10.53 -14.44
N ALA A 60 -10.21 -11.56 -13.69
CA ALA A 60 -11.01 -12.79 -13.72
C ALA A 60 -12.48 -12.48 -13.40
N ARG A 61 -13.40 -13.22 -13.99
CA ARG A 61 -14.83 -13.01 -13.79
C ARG A 61 -15.23 -13.01 -12.32
N ASP A 62 -14.64 -13.90 -11.53
CA ASP A 62 -14.85 -14.08 -10.10
C ASP A 62 -13.76 -13.40 -9.24
N ALA A 63 -13.07 -12.40 -9.80
CA ALA A 63 -12.04 -11.66 -9.09
C ALA A 63 -12.55 -11.09 -7.77
N ILE A 64 -11.70 -11.16 -6.75
CA ILE A 64 -12.01 -10.65 -5.42
C ILE A 64 -11.21 -9.36 -5.18
N VAL A 65 -11.89 -8.24 -5.08
CA VAL A 65 -11.27 -6.93 -4.76
C VAL A 65 -11.67 -6.49 -3.36
N ARG A 66 -10.68 -6.23 -2.52
CA ARG A 66 -10.86 -5.82 -1.13
C ARG A 66 -10.36 -4.40 -0.91
N SER A 67 -11.23 -3.58 -0.40
CA SER A 67 -10.92 -2.22 0.05
C SER A 67 -11.40 -2.02 1.50
N PRO A 68 -11.00 -0.94 2.18
CA PRO A 68 -11.47 -0.66 3.54
C PRO A 68 -13.00 -0.55 3.67
N SER A 69 -13.68 -0.13 2.59
CA SER A 69 -15.13 0.09 2.59
C SER A 69 -15.94 -1.12 2.17
N ARG A 70 -15.40 -2.00 1.32
CA ARG A 70 -16.13 -3.16 0.79
C ARG A 70 -15.23 -4.26 0.25
N THR A 71 -15.80 -5.47 0.16
CA THR A 71 -15.24 -6.58 -0.62
C THR A 71 -16.16 -6.85 -1.81
N THR A 72 -15.58 -6.94 -3.00
CA THR A 72 -16.27 -7.15 -4.28
C THR A 72 -15.86 -8.52 -4.84
N TYR A 73 -16.81 -9.32 -5.28
CA TYR A 73 -16.61 -10.71 -5.72
C TYR A 73 -16.88 -10.96 -7.21
N ASP A 74 -17.01 -9.93 -8.00
CA ASP A 74 -17.33 -10.04 -9.43
C ASP A 74 -16.68 -8.87 -10.17
N CYS A 75 -16.06 -9.13 -11.31
CA CYS A 75 -15.40 -8.07 -12.09
C CYS A 75 -16.40 -6.99 -12.55
N ASN A 76 -17.70 -7.32 -12.76
CA ASN A 76 -18.70 -6.30 -13.06
C ASN A 76 -18.91 -5.32 -11.91
N LYS A 77 -18.80 -5.81 -10.66
CA LYS A 77 -18.87 -4.96 -9.47
C LYS A 77 -17.62 -4.07 -9.35
N VAL A 78 -16.48 -4.50 -9.86
CA VAL A 78 -15.27 -3.66 -9.95
C VAL A 78 -15.49 -2.56 -10.98
N VAL A 79 -16.11 -2.86 -12.13
CA VAL A 79 -16.50 -1.87 -13.15
C VAL A 79 -17.43 -0.81 -12.54
N GLU A 80 -18.52 -1.22 -11.87
CA GLU A 80 -19.46 -0.32 -11.19
C GLU A 80 -18.73 0.61 -10.20
N ALA A 81 -17.89 0.03 -9.34
CA ALA A 81 -17.11 0.77 -8.34
C ALA A 81 -16.14 1.79 -8.94
N THR A 82 -15.61 1.47 -10.12
CA THR A 82 -14.72 2.36 -10.87
C THR A 82 -15.50 3.54 -11.43
N TYR A 83 -16.66 3.31 -12.03
CA TYR A 83 -17.54 4.39 -12.49
C TYR A 83 -18.00 5.29 -11.34
N GLU A 84 -18.34 4.72 -10.16
CA GLU A 84 -18.67 5.51 -8.97
C GLU A 84 -17.52 6.45 -8.56
N THR A 85 -16.27 5.97 -8.65
CA THR A 85 -15.09 6.80 -8.35
C THR A 85 -14.88 7.89 -9.40
N LEU A 86 -15.01 7.55 -10.69
CA LEU A 86 -14.87 8.51 -11.79
C LEU A 86 -16.00 9.54 -11.82
N ASN A 87 -17.20 9.17 -11.39
CA ASN A 87 -18.29 10.15 -11.23
C ASN A 87 -17.93 11.24 -10.21
N GLN A 88 -17.26 10.90 -9.12
CA GLN A 88 -16.84 11.85 -8.11
C GLN A 88 -15.61 12.67 -8.54
N PHE A 89 -14.66 12.03 -9.23
CA PHE A 89 -13.38 12.58 -9.66
C PHE A 89 -13.15 12.30 -11.16
N PRO A 90 -13.90 12.94 -12.09
CA PRO A 90 -13.83 12.61 -13.52
C PRO A 90 -12.50 13.00 -14.17
N ASN A 91 -11.77 13.93 -13.59
CA ASN A 91 -10.42 14.31 -13.99
C ASN A 91 -9.32 13.63 -13.17
N ARG A 92 -9.63 12.47 -12.58
CA ARG A 92 -8.67 11.70 -11.81
C ARG A 92 -7.51 11.24 -12.69
N GLU A 93 -6.30 11.36 -12.14
CA GLU A 93 -5.05 10.85 -12.70
C GLU A 93 -4.38 9.93 -11.71
N LEU A 94 -3.67 8.91 -12.21
CA LEU A 94 -2.95 7.90 -11.44
C LEU A 94 -1.49 7.88 -11.88
N ILE A 95 -0.63 8.43 -11.07
CA ILE A 95 0.81 8.45 -11.32
C ILE A 95 1.42 7.24 -10.60
N GLY A 96 1.87 6.24 -11.37
CA GLY A 96 2.59 5.09 -10.83
C GLY A 96 3.93 5.51 -10.25
N GLU A 97 4.13 5.31 -8.94
CA GLU A 97 5.38 5.65 -8.26
C GLU A 97 6.34 4.46 -8.21
N ASP A 98 5.83 3.24 -8.03
CA ASP A 98 6.64 2.03 -7.87
C ASP A 98 5.81 0.75 -8.01
N VAL A 99 6.38 -0.30 -8.60
CA VAL A 99 5.82 -1.65 -8.64
C VAL A 99 6.83 -2.63 -8.02
N ILE A 100 6.47 -3.20 -6.89
CA ILE A 100 7.27 -4.23 -6.22
C ILE A 100 6.60 -5.57 -6.47
N SER A 101 7.28 -6.49 -7.17
CA SER A 101 6.65 -7.74 -7.57
C SER A 101 7.55 -8.96 -7.40
N CYS A 102 6.93 -10.14 -7.49
CA CYS A 102 7.62 -11.42 -7.48
C CYS A 102 6.77 -12.49 -8.16
N GLY A 103 7.41 -13.48 -8.71
CA GLY A 103 6.77 -14.55 -9.47
C GLY A 103 7.13 -14.50 -10.93
N SER A 104 6.30 -15.06 -11.81
CA SER A 104 6.54 -15.10 -13.27
C SER A 104 5.29 -14.65 -14.01
N ILE A 105 5.49 -13.82 -15.03
CA ILE A 105 4.43 -13.29 -15.90
C ILE A 105 3.63 -14.42 -16.58
N ASP A 106 4.33 -15.50 -16.98
CA ASP A 106 3.74 -16.64 -17.69
C ASP A 106 2.87 -17.56 -16.81
N LYS A 107 2.96 -17.43 -15.48
CA LYS A 107 2.30 -18.35 -14.54
C LYS A 107 1.44 -17.62 -13.54
N ILE A 108 2.10 -17.16 -12.51
CA ILE A 108 1.46 -16.44 -11.41
C ILE A 108 2.49 -15.47 -10.81
N PHE A 109 2.02 -14.28 -10.55
CA PHE A 109 2.82 -13.28 -9.85
C PHE A 109 1.99 -12.48 -8.87
N LEU A 110 2.68 -11.85 -7.95
CA LEU A 110 2.16 -10.90 -7.01
C LEU A 110 2.83 -9.56 -7.26
N SER A 111 2.06 -8.50 -7.36
CA SER A 111 2.54 -7.13 -7.47
C SER A 111 1.98 -6.27 -6.37
N SER A 112 2.75 -5.30 -5.92
CA SER A 112 2.33 -4.25 -5.02
C SER A 112 2.65 -2.91 -5.69
N HIS A 113 1.62 -2.22 -6.16
CA HIS A 113 1.72 -1.00 -6.94
C HIS A 113 1.39 0.21 -6.08
N ARG A 114 2.38 1.09 -5.88
CA ARG A 114 2.20 2.38 -5.22
C ARG A 114 1.88 3.45 -6.24
N ILE A 115 0.81 4.18 -5.98
CA ILE A 115 0.21 5.13 -6.90
C ILE A 115 -0.03 6.45 -6.17
N LEU A 116 0.38 7.57 -6.78
CA LEU A 116 -0.07 8.90 -6.39
C LEU A 116 -1.30 9.24 -7.24
N SER A 117 -2.44 9.42 -6.58
CA SER A 117 -3.69 9.80 -7.25
C SER A 117 -3.99 11.27 -7.01
N THR A 118 -4.44 11.95 -8.05
CA THR A 118 -4.94 13.33 -7.99
C THR A 118 -6.29 13.46 -8.68
N GLY A 119 -7.08 14.44 -8.29
CA GLY A 119 -8.38 14.71 -8.91
C GLY A 119 -9.10 15.88 -8.25
N THR A 120 -10.20 16.34 -8.87
CA THR A 120 -11.06 17.38 -8.33
C THR A 120 -12.42 16.77 -7.97
N HIS A 121 -12.90 16.98 -6.77
CA HIS A 121 -14.18 16.47 -6.29
C HIS A 121 -15.34 17.30 -6.85
N ILE A 122 -15.88 16.90 -8.00
CA ILE A 122 -16.94 17.60 -8.74
C ILE A 122 -18.21 16.77 -8.95
N GLY A 123 -18.24 15.52 -8.56
CA GLY A 123 -19.43 14.66 -8.54
C GLY A 123 -19.86 14.27 -7.14
N GLU A 124 -21.14 13.98 -6.95
CA GLU A 124 -21.67 13.46 -5.71
C GLU A 124 -21.34 11.96 -5.52
N GLY A 125 -21.09 11.54 -4.30
CA GLY A 125 -20.79 10.15 -3.98
C GLY A 125 -20.46 9.90 -2.52
N ILE A 126 -19.50 9.01 -2.24
CA ILE A 126 -19.18 8.58 -0.87
C ILE A 126 -18.69 9.74 0.03
N TYR A 127 -18.15 10.80 -0.58
CA TYR A 127 -17.70 12.00 0.15
C TYR A 127 -18.79 13.09 0.23
N GLY A 128 -20.03 12.79 -0.21
CA GLY A 128 -21.15 13.73 -0.21
C GLY A 128 -21.20 14.62 -1.45
N LYS A 129 -21.73 15.82 -1.28
CA LYS A 129 -21.89 16.80 -2.38
C LYS A 129 -20.53 17.32 -2.88
N PRO A 130 -20.43 17.68 -4.17
CA PRO A 130 -19.21 18.23 -4.75
C PRO A 130 -18.66 19.41 -3.97
N THR A 131 -17.38 19.40 -3.67
CA THR A 131 -16.69 20.50 -2.97
C THR A 131 -15.90 21.41 -3.90
N GLY A 132 -15.65 21.01 -5.15
CA GLY A 132 -14.77 21.70 -6.10
C GLY A 132 -13.29 21.66 -5.72
N LYS A 133 -12.92 20.98 -4.63
CA LYS A 133 -11.54 20.92 -4.14
C LYS A 133 -10.72 19.86 -4.85
N LYS A 134 -9.44 20.17 -5.06
CA LYS A 134 -8.45 19.21 -5.52
C LYS A 134 -7.97 18.34 -4.34
N VAL A 135 -7.66 17.07 -4.65
CA VAL A 135 -7.07 16.12 -3.70
C VAL A 135 -5.87 15.45 -4.32
N ILE A 136 -4.87 15.15 -3.48
CA ILE A 136 -3.70 14.34 -3.82
C ILE A 136 -3.52 13.34 -2.69
N TYR A 137 -3.49 12.05 -3.02
CA TYR A 137 -3.38 10.99 -2.02
C TYR A 137 -2.71 9.75 -2.60
N ARG A 138 -2.10 8.94 -1.72
CA ARG A 138 -1.51 7.67 -2.14
C ARG A 138 -2.50 6.53 -2.03
N VAL A 139 -2.29 5.59 -2.94
CA VAL A 139 -2.96 4.29 -2.97
C VAL A 139 -1.88 3.23 -3.13
N ILE A 140 -2.04 2.11 -2.43
CA ILE A 140 -1.25 0.91 -2.70
C ILE A 140 -2.22 -0.21 -3.03
N ALA A 141 -1.99 -0.86 -4.18
CA ALA A 141 -2.77 -1.98 -4.67
C ALA A 141 -1.90 -3.23 -4.78
N ASP A 142 -2.23 -4.26 -4.00
CA ASP A 142 -1.62 -5.59 -4.09
C ASP A 142 -2.47 -6.46 -5.01
N CYS A 143 -1.92 -6.93 -6.13
CA CYS A 143 -2.61 -7.79 -7.08
C CYS A 143 -1.97 -9.17 -7.16
N LEU A 144 -2.77 -10.21 -6.98
CA LEU A 144 -2.41 -11.57 -7.36
C LEU A 144 -2.93 -11.81 -8.77
N VAL A 145 -2.02 -12.06 -9.71
CA VAL A 145 -2.32 -12.25 -11.14
C VAL A 145 -1.96 -13.67 -11.54
N LYS A 146 -2.85 -14.31 -12.26
CA LYS A 146 -2.67 -15.65 -12.83
C LYS A 146 -3.17 -15.66 -14.26
N ASN A 147 -2.37 -16.20 -15.19
CA ASN A 147 -2.71 -16.27 -16.61
C ASN A 147 -3.11 -14.89 -17.19
N ASN A 148 -2.40 -13.83 -16.80
CA ASN A 148 -2.67 -12.44 -17.19
C ASN A 148 -4.01 -11.86 -16.69
N GLU A 149 -4.66 -12.50 -15.72
CA GLU A 149 -5.88 -11.98 -15.08
C GLU A 149 -5.65 -11.75 -13.59
N VAL A 150 -6.09 -10.60 -13.09
CA VAL A 150 -6.14 -10.29 -11.66
C VAL A 150 -7.23 -11.16 -11.04
N ILE A 151 -6.83 -12.08 -10.15
CA ILE A 151 -7.75 -12.97 -9.43
C ILE A 151 -8.06 -12.47 -8.02
N GLU A 152 -7.15 -11.69 -7.45
CA GLU A 152 -7.32 -11.07 -6.14
C GLU A 152 -6.61 -9.72 -6.09
N GLU A 153 -7.28 -8.72 -5.53
CA GLU A 153 -6.71 -7.39 -5.33
C GLU A 153 -7.02 -6.87 -3.93
N TRP A 154 -6.04 -6.20 -3.32
CA TRP A 154 -6.18 -5.45 -2.08
C TRP A 154 -5.80 -4.00 -2.33
N ILE A 155 -6.73 -3.09 -2.07
CA ILE A 155 -6.51 -1.65 -2.27
C ILE A 155 -6.59 -0.94 -0.92
N ILE A 156 -5.52 -0.26 -0.56
CA ILE A 156 -5.48 0.66 0.59
C ILE A 156 -5.23 2.06 0.05
N ARG A 157 -6.12 3.00 0.38
CA ARG A 157 -5.96 4.42 0.03
C ARG A 157 -5.95 5.27 1.29
N ASP A 158 -5.26 6.39 1.23
CA ASP A 158 -5.22 7.35 2.34
C ASP A 158 -6.51 8.18 2.40
N GLU A 159 -7.58 7.55 2.92
CA GLU A 159 -8.89 8.19 3.10
C GLU A 159 -8.80 9.44 4.00
N LYS A 160 -7.92 9.43 5.02
CA LYS A 160 -7.75 10.58 5.90
C LYS A 160 -7.20 11.77 5.13
N SER A 161 -6.26 11.55 4.20
CA SER A 161 -5.73 12.60 3.33
C SER A 161 -6.83 13.21 2.46
N ILE A 162 -7.69 12.38 1.87
CA ILE A 162 -8.82 12.84 1.06
C ILE A 162 -9.77 13.71 1.90
N LEU A 163 -10.22 13.18 3.04
CA LEU A 163 -11.17 13.88 3.92
C LEU A 163 -10.61 15.23 4.40
N ASN A 164 -9.34 15.26 4.82
CA ASN A 164 -8.67 16.49 5.25
C ASN A 164 -8.67 17.55 4.15
N GLN A 165 -8.31 17.18 2.91
CA GLN A 165 -8.25 18.10 1.78
C GLN A 165 -9.64 18.58 1.34
N LEU A 166 -10.65 17.72 1.43
CA LEU A 166 -12.04 18.11 1.18
C LEU A 166 -12.62 18.99 2.30
N GLY A 167 -12.00 19.01 3.48
CA GLY A 167 -12.49 19.74 4.66
C GLY A 167 -13.60 19.00 5.40
N ILE A 168 -13.65 17.66 5.23
CA ILE A 168 -14.63 16.80 5.87
C ILE A 168 -14.06 16.29 7.18
N GLN A 169 -14.79 16.49 8.28
CA GLN A 169 -14.39 15.96 9.58
C GLN A 169 -14.56 14.44 9.61
N ILE A 170 -13.49 13.70 9.93
CA ILE A 170 -13.49 12.23 9.96
C ILE A 170 -14.62 11.68 10.83
N HIS A 171 -14.83 12.29 11.99
CA HIS A 171 -15.88 11.85 12.93
C HIS A 171 -17.29 11.93 12.32
N ASP A 172 -17.59 13.03 11.63
CA ASP A 172 -18.88 13.23 11.00
C ASP A 172 -19.08 12.30 9.80
N TYR A 173 -18.01 12.13 9.00
CA TYR A 173 -17.99 11.17 7.89
C TYR A 173 -18.29 9.74 8.40
N VAL A 174 -17.59 9.28 9.43
CA VAL A 174 -17.78 7.92 9.97
C VAL A 174 -19.19 7.76 10.54
N LYS A 175 -19.71 8.75 11.29
CA LYS A 175 -21.11 8.73 11.78
C LYS A 175 -22.10 8.58 10.63
N GLN A 176 -21.95 9.40 9.59
CA GLN A 176 -22.82 9.34 8.41
C GLN A 176 -22.78 7.94 7.77
N LYS A 177 -21.57 7.37 7.54
CA LYS A 177 -21.44 6.04 6.95
C LYS A 177 -22.03 4.91 7.80
N ILE A 178 -21.99 5.04 9.12
CA ILE A 178 -22.67 4.10 10.03
C ILE A 178 -24.20 4.19 9.87
N VAL A 179 -24.75 5.40 9.81
CA VAL A 179 -26.20 5.63 9.63
C VAL A 179 -26.67 5.11 8.25
N GLU A 180 -25.88 5.36 7.21
CA GLU A 180 -26.16 4.84 5.84
C GLU A 180 -26.02 3.32 5.75
N GLY A 181 -25.51 2.65 6.77
CA GLY A 181 -25.35 1.20 6.81
C GLY A 181 -24.24 0.68 5.91
N VAL A 182 -23.30 1.53 5.50
CA VAL A 182 -22.15 1.16 4.68
C VAL A 182 -21.29 0.11 5.41
N TYR A 183 -21.21 0.18 6.73
CA TYR A 183 -20.46 -0.77 7.56
C TYR A 183 -21.41 -1.75 8.27
N LYS A 184 -22.02 -2.65 7.52
CA LYS A 184 -22.86 -3.71 8.11
C LYS A 184 -22.00 -4.72 8.86
N LYS A 185 -22.51 -5.23 9.97
CA LYS A 185 -21.83 -6.25 10.83
C LYS A 185 -21.38 -7.48 10.04
N ASN A 186 -22.11 -7.83 8.98
CA ASN A 186 -21.78 -8.96 8.11
C ASN A 186 -20.55 -8.69 7.24
N ASP A 187 -20.33 -7.44 6.80
CA ASP A 187 -19.18 -7.08 5.97
C ASP A 187 -17.89 -7.11 6.80
N ILE A 188 -17.95 -6.76 8.08
CA ILE A 188 -16.84 -6.89 9.03
C ILE A 188 -16.45 -8.37 9.21
N ASN A 189 -17.42 -9.28 9.25
CA ASN A 189 -17.17 -10.72 9.33
C ASN A 189 -16.56 -11.27 8.02
N LEU A 190 -16.95 -10.72 6.88
CA LEU A 190 -16.35 -11.06 5.58
C LEU A 190 -14.88 -10.63 5.52
N ILE A 191 -14.55 -9.44 5.98
CA ILE A 191 -13.16 -8.96 6.10
C ILE A 191 -12.36 -9.87 7.04
N LYS A 192 -12.91 -10.25 8.21
CA LYS A 192 -12.29 -11.21 9.15
C LYS A 192 -11.99 -12.56 8.50
N ASN A 193 -12.91 -13.05 7.65
CA ASN A 193 -12.74 -14.33 6.97
C ASN A 193 -11.73 -14.25 5.80
N CYS A 194 -11.55 -13.08 5.18
CA CYS A 194 -10.61 -12.90 4.07
C CYS A 194 -9.15 -13.21 4.46
N PHE A 195 -8.73 -12.89 5.69
CA PHE A 195 -7.42 -13.29 6.21
C PHE A 195 -7.32 -14.79 6.57
N LYS A 196 -8.45 -15.46 6.71
CA LYS A 196 -8.49 -16.91 6.97
C LYS A 196 -8.39 -17.74 5.71
N ILE A 197 -8.64 -17.16 4.53
CA ILE A 197 -8.42 -17.85 3.27
C ILE A 197 -6.90 -17.99 3.12
N LYS A 198 -6.43 -19.15 3.55
CA LYS A 198 -5.08 -19.64 3.30
C LYS A 198 -4.98 -19.92 1.80
N ASN A 199 -4.92 -18.89 0.99
CA ASN A 199 -4.42 -19.06 -0.36
C ASN A 199 -2.94 -19.39 -0.21
N LYS A 200 -2.66 -20.70 -0.20
CA LYS A 200 -1.31 -21.28 -0.17
C LYS A 200 -0.49 -20.94 -1.41
N ILE A 201 -1.01 -20.06 -2.27
CA ILE A 201 -0.36 -19.63 -3.50
C ILE A 201 0.42 -18.36 -3.15
N SER A 202 1.63 -18.55 -2.65
CA SER A 202 2.60 -17.45 -2.59
C SER A 202 3.63 -17.70 -3.68
N PRO A 203 3.65 -16.88 -4.73
CA PRO A 203 4.68 -16.96 -5.77
C PRO A 203 6.08 -16.60 -5.22
N CYS A 204 6.13 -15.98 -4.05
CA CYS A 204 7.35 -15.51 -3.43
C CYS A 204 7.84 -16.47 -2.35
N LYS A 205 8.94 -17.15 -2.61
CA LYS A 205 9.67 -17.97 -1.62
C LYS A 205 11.08 -17.40 -1.43
N SER A 206 11.21 -16.19 -0.91
CA SER A 206 12.53 -15.61 -0.65
C SER A 206 12.75 -15.41 0.86
N LYS A 207 13.78 -16.07 1.42
CA LYS A 207 14.24 -15.83 2.80
C LYS A 207 14.62 -14.35 3.03
N SER A 208 14.99 -13.63 1.97
CA SER A 208 15.35 -12.22 2.03
C SER A 208 14.15 -11.29 2.25
N ALA A 209 12.93 -11.70 1.85
CA ALA A 209 11.69 -10.97 2.15
C ALA A 209 11.40 -10.90 3.65
N ASP A 210 11.95 -11.84 4.43
CA ASP A 210 11.78 -11.85 5.89
C ASP A 210 12.47 -10.67 6.59
N LYS A 211 13.42 -9.98 5.94
CA LYS A 211 14.12 -8.84 6.54
C LYS A 211 13.13 -7.73 6.90
N TYR A 212 12.36 -7.23 5.94
CA TYR A 212 11.39 -6.15 6.19
C TYR A 212 10.27 -6.59 7.13
N LYS A 213 9.74 -7.79 6.94
CA LYS A 213 8.77 -8.40 7.85
C LYS A 213 9.28 -8.41 9.31
N ASN A 214 10.51 -8.85 9.52
CA ASN A 214 11.11 -8.90 10.86
C ASN A 214 11.35 -7.49 11.44
N HIS A 215 11.70 -6.50 10.61
CA HIS A 215 11.80 -5.11 11.02
C HIS A 215 10.45 -4.58 11.50
N PHE A 216 9.41 -4.74 10.71
CA PHE A 216 8.06 -4.32 11.06
C PHE A 216 7.57 -4.97 12.36
N LEU A 217 7.72 -6.27 12.51
CA LEU A 217 7.33 -7.00 13.73
C LEU A 217 8.10 -6.52 14.98
N LYS A 218 9.37 -6.12 14.83
CA LYS A 218 10.15 -5.55 15.94
C LYS A 218 9.60 -4.20 16.36
N ILE A 219 9.23 -3.32 15.40
CA ILE A 219 8.66 -1.99 15.69
C ILE A 219 7.31 -2.12 16.39
N ILE A 220 6.46 -3.04 15.92
CA ILE A 220 5.15 -3.29 16.55
C ILE A 220 5.31 -3.71 18.02
N LYS A 221 6.34 -4.47 18.35
CA LYS A 221 6.63 -4.91 19.74
C LYS A 221 7.31 -3.83 20.58
N ASP A 222 8.23 -3.09 19.97
CA ASP A 222 9.09 -2.13 20.64
C ASP A 222 9.48 -1.01 19.68
N GLN A 223 8.86 0.16 19.81
CA GLN A 223 9.04 1.29 18.93
C GLN A 223 10.46 1.86 18.99
N THR A 224 11.22 1.60 20.08
CA THR A 224 12.63 2.03 20.17
C THR A 224 13.50 1.38 19.10
N LYS A 225 13.03 0.29 18.46
CA LYS A 225 13.72 -0.35 17.34
C LYS A 225 13.80 0.53 16.10
N VAL A 226 12.98 1.58 16.01
CA VAL A 226 13.10 2.59 14.94
C VAL A 226 14.52 3.12 14.84
N TYR A 227 15.19 3.42 15.97
CA TYR A 227 16.55 3.92 16.02
C TYR A 227 17.62 2.98 15.41
N HIS A 228 17.30 1.69 15.29
CA HIS A 228 18.19 0.69 14.73
C HIS A 228 17.78 0.19 13.34
N LEU A 229 16.55 0.50 12.92
CA LEU A 229 15.96 -0.03 11.70
C LEU A 229 15.81 1.01 10.61
N TYR A 230 15.74 2.30 10.99
CA TYR A 230 15.72 3.42 10.06
C TYR A 230 17.05 4.14 10.04
N GLU A 231 17.40 4.73 8.90
CA GLU A 231 18.48 5.68 8.84
C GLU A 231 18.07 7.00 9.51
N ARG A 232 19.04 7.74 10.03
CA ARG A 232 18.79 8.98 10.80
C ARG A 232 17.95 10.01 10.02
N SER A 233 18.16 10.11 8.71
CA SER A 233 17.47 11.03 7.81
C SER A 233 16.29 10.39 7.09
N ALA A 234 15.77 9.26 7.58
CA ALA A 234 14.66 8.55 6.95
C ALA A 234 13.42 9.43 6.82
N GLN A 235 12.60 9.10 5.82
CA GLN A 235 11.30 9.71 5.57
C GLN A 235 10.20 8.65 5.72
N LEU A 236 9.14 9.00 6.43
CA LEU A 236 7.92 8.20 6.54
C LEU A 236 6.75 8.99 5.97
N TYR A 237 6.11 8.44 4.95
CA TYR A 237 4.87 8.97 4.40
C TYR A 237 3.70 8.37 5.17
N TRP A 238 3.14 9.18 6.06
CA TRP A 238 2.16 8.74 7.04
C TRP A 238 0.73 9.05 6.61
N ILE A 239 -0.21 8.38 7.27
CA ILE A 239 -1.66 8.52 7.07
C ILE A 239 -2.10 9.99 7.22
N GLY A 240 -2.90 10.49 6.27
CA GLY A 240 -3.38 11.87 6.24
C GLY A 240 -2.52 12.80 5.40
N GLY A 241 -1.65 12.25 4.54
CA GLY A 241 -0.75 13.00 3.66
C GLY A 241 0.43 13.62 4.39
N GLU A 242 0.71 13.20 5.63
CA GLU A 242 1.83 13.70 6.42
C GLU A 242 3.15 13.11 5.92
N VAL A 243 4.22 13.92 5.88
CA VAL A 243 5.58 13.45 5.64
C VAL A 243 6.40 13.70 6.90
N ILE A 244 6.92 12.63 7.47
CA ILE A 244 7.67 12.62 8.72
C ILE A 244 9.15 12.45 8.38
N TYR A 245 9.99 13.28 8.94
CA TYR A 245 11.43 13.26 8.72
C TYR A 245 12.15 12.87 10.00
N THR A 246 13.28 12.22 9.85
CA THR A 246 14.15 11.71 10.91
C THR A 246 13.55 10.58 11.74
N PHE A 247 14.41 9.67 12.17
CA PHE A 247 14.00 8.54 12.98
C PHE A 247 13.37 8.92 14.33
N ASP A 248 13.72 10.12 14.89
CA ASP A 248 13.11 10.60 16.14
C ASP A 248 11.61 10.89 15.96
N GLN A 249 11.26 11.60 14.88
CA GLN A 249 9.86 11.89 14.57
C GLN A 249 9.11 10.63 14.15
N ILE A 250 9.75 9.71 13.44
CA ILE A 250 9.18 8.40 13.06
C ILE A 250 8.89 7.58 14.32
N PHE A 251 9.83 7.54 15.28
CA PHE A 251 9.62 6.89 16.58
C PHE A 251 8.40 7.44 17.31
N GLU A 252 8.28 8.76 17.45
CA GLU A 252 7.13 9.39 18.12
C GLU A 252 5.82 9.09 17.40
N LYS A 253 5.81 9.05 16.04
CA LYS A 253 4.61 8.69 15.27
C LYS A 253 4.15 7.26 15.54
N TRP A 254 5.04 6.29 15.46
CA TRP A 254 4.73 4.89 15.78
C TRP A 254 4.27 4.71 17.22
N LYS A 255 4.94 5.37 18.14
CA LYS A 255 4.60 5.35 19.58
C LYS A 255 3.19 5.89 19.82
N LEU A 256 2.86 7.07 19.27
CA LEU A 256 1.53 7.66 19.39
C LEU A 256 0.43 6.78 18.81
N PHE A 257 0.69 6.19 17.62
CA PHE A 257 -0.26 5.30 16.97
C PHE A 257 -0.51 4.02 17.80
N LEU A 258 0.56 3.32 18.16
CA LEU A 258 0.46 2.03 18.82
C LEU A 258 0.02 2.15 20.29
N SER A 259 0.30 3.29 20.95
CA SER A 259 -0.09 3.51 22.35
C SER A 259 -1.59 3.48 22.59
N CYS A 260 -2.42 3.70 21.54
CA CYS A 260 -3.88 3.67 21.65
C CYS A 260 -4.44 2.26 21.80
N PHE A 261 -3.64 1.23 21.48
CA PHE A 261 -4.12 -0.13 21.31
C PHE A 261 -3.42 -1.13 22.23
N ASN A 262 -4.19 -2.11 22.69
CA ASN A 262 -3.64 -3.35 23.22
C ASN A 262 -3.64 -4.38 22.08
N ILE A 263 -2.45 -4.63 21.50
CA ILE A 263 -2.27 -5.49 20.34
C ILE A 263 -2.16 -6.93 20.79
N SER A 264 -3.11 -7.77 20.38
CA SER A 264 -3.12 -9.21 20.65
C SER A 264 -2.37 -10.00 19.59
N LYS A 265 -2.39 -9.53 18.32
CA LYS A 265 -1.76 -10.24 17.22
C LYS A 265 -1.37 -9.29 16.09
N CYS A 266 -0.20 -9.55 15.49
CA CYS A 266 0.22 -8.97 14.22
C CYS A 266 0.37 -10.09 13.20
N GLU A 267 -0.33 -10.00 12.08
CA GLU A 267 -0.29 -10.98 10.99
C GLU A 267 0.27 -10.32 9.73
N ILE A 268 1.18 -11.02 9.07
CA ILE A 268 1.74 -10.63 7.77
C ILE A 268 1.20 -11.61 6.75
N SER A 269 0.42 -11.13 5.80
CA SER A 269 -0.19 -11.96 4.75
C SER A 269 0.63 -11.99 3.48
N ASN A 270 1.46 -10.97 3.25
CA ASN A 270 2.33 -10.87 2.09
C ASN A 270 3.61 -10.12 2.43
N SER A 271 4.73 -10.54 1.84
CA SER A 271 6.02 -9.85 1.93
C SER A 271 6.83 -10.11 0.66
N ILE A 272 7.21 -9.03 -0.02
CA ILE A 272 8.05 -9.07 -1.22
C ILE A 272 9.32 -8.25 -0.95
N LEU A 273 10.46 -8.74 -1.39
CA LEU A 273 11.70 -7.96 -1.49
C LEU A 273 12.17 -7.99 -2.94
N LEU A 274 12.32 -6.82 -3.51
CA LEU A 274 12.81 -6.60 -4.86
C LEU A 274 14.21 -5.99 -4.81
N ASN A 275 15.15 -6.67 -5.43
CA ASN A 275 16.50 -6.19 -5.66
C ASN A 275 16.73 -6.12 -7.16
N GLN A 276 16.87 -4.94 -7.71
CA GLN A 276 17.20 -4.68 -9.11
C GLN A 276 18.58 -4.05 -9.20
N ALA A 277 19.28 -4.32 -10.30
CA ALA A 277 20.57 -3.66 -10.58
C ALA A 277 20.35 -2.14 -10.64
N ASN A 278 21.30 -1.39 -10.10
CA ASN A 278 21.31 0.07 -10.08
C ASN A 278 20.11 0.73 -9.33
N MET A 279 19.34 -0.05 -8.57
CA MET A 279 18.27 0.46 -7.72
C MET A 279 18.48 0.01 -6.27
N ARG A 280 17.99 0.83 -5.34
CA ARG A 280 17.99 0.45 -3.92
C ARG A 280 17.04 -0.72 -3.71
N PRO A 281 17.33 -1.64 -2.78
CA PRO A 281 16.39 -2.68 -2.39
C PRO A 281 15.07 -2.06 -1.94
N ARG A 282 13.97 -2.59 -2.44
CA ARG A 282 12.60 -2.16 -2.10
C ARG A 282 11.80 -3.36 -1.61
N ALA A 283 10.94 -3.13 -0.64
CA ALA A 283 10.07 -4.20 -0.14
C ALA A 283 8.65 -3.72 0.03
N SER A 284 7.70 -4.62 -0.16
CA SER A 284 6.32 -4.43 0.23
C SER A 284 5.91 -5.41 1.32
N LEU A 285 4.98 -4.99 2.16
CA LEU A 285 4.45 -5.76 3.27
C LEU A 285 2.96 -5.49 3.41
N ARG A 286 2.14 -6.54 3.36
CA ARG A 286 0.72 -6.45 3.71
C ARG A 286 0.50 -7.07 5.08
N TRP A 287 -0.07 -6.27 5.99
CA TRP A 287 -0.15 -6.60 7.40
C TRP A 287 -1.53 -6.33 8.00
N ARG A 288 -1.81 -6.99 9.13
CA ARG A 288 -3.01 -6.80 9.94
C ARG A 288 -2.64 -6.80 11.42
N LEU A 289 -3.18 -5.84 12.16
CA LEU A 289 -3.16 -5.84 13.62
C LEU A 289 -4.54 -6.21 14.15
N ILE A 290 -4.58 -7.14 15.09
CA ILE A 290 -5.76 -7.47 15.88
C ILE A 290 -5.51 -6.87 17.26
N CYS A 291 -6.36 -5.94 17.68
CA CYS A 291 -6.11 -5.17 18.88
C CYS A 291 -7.42 -4.71 19.54
N LYS A 292 -7.30 -4.13 20.72
CA LYS A 292 -8.38 -3.46 21.43
C LYS A 292 -8.04 -1.98 21.58
N HIS A 293 -8.97 -1.09 21.24
CA HIS A 293 -8.81 0.35 21.49
C HIS A 293 -8.98 0.62 23.00
N SER A 294 -7.88 0.63 23.73
CA SER A 294 -7.86 0.56 25.20
C SER A 294 -7.31 1.80 25.90
N LYS A 295 -6.70 2.73 25.15
CA LYS A 295 -6.08 3.92 25.72
C LYS A 295 -6.47 5.18 24.95
N ASN A 296 -6.55 6.31 25.67
CA ASN A 296 -6.77 7.61 25.07
C ASN A 296 -5.57 8.04 24.21
N GLY A 297 -5.80 8.68 23.08
CA GLY A 297 -4.77 9.13 22.17
C GLY A 297 -5.32 9.71 20.88
N ILE A 298 -4.61 9.53 19.79
CA ILE A 298 -4.95 10.12 18.47
C ILE A 298 -6.30 9.63 17.90
N PHE A 299 -6.85 8.56 18.42
CA PHE A 299 -8.17 8.02 18.05
C PHE A 299 -9.26 8.39 19.06
N GLY A 300 -8.98 9.30 20.01
CA GLY A 300 -9.90 9.80 21.01
C GLY A 300 -10.05 8.89 22.24
N ILE A 301 -11.20 9.00 22.90
CA ILE A 301 -11.52 8.25 24.13
C ILE A 301 -11.59 6.75 23.83
N PRO A 302 -10.99 5.88 24.67
CA PRO A 302 -10.97 4.46 24.44
C PRO A 302 -12.38 3.87 24.44
N THR A 303 -12.69 3.12 23.39
CA THR A 303 -13.99 2.47 23.24
C THR A 303 -14.04 1.08 23.86
N ASN A 304 -12.90 0.52 24.22
CA ASN A 304 -12.71 -0.86 24.68
C ASN A 304 -13.26 -1.94 23.70
N LYS A 305 -13.42 -1.56 22.44
CA LYS A 305 -13.87 -2.47 21.37
C LYS A 305 -12.67 -3.14 20.71
N ASP A 306 -12.92 -4.35 20.20
CA ASP A 306 -11.98 -5.02 19.31
C ASP A 306 -11.91 -4.29 17.98
N VAL A 307 -10.68 -4.07 17.51
CA VAL A 307 -10.37 -3.33 16.30
C VAL A 307 -9.41 -4.17 15.45
N GLU A 308 -9.63 -4.16 14.16
CA GLU A 308 -8.70 -4.70 13.18
C GLU A 308 -8.17 -3.55 12.31
N ILE A 309 -6.84 -3.47 12.17
CA ILE A 309 -6.17 -2.47 11.37
C ILE A 309 -5.43 -3.18 10.24
N PHE A 310 -5.67 -2.76 9.01
CA PHE A 310 -4.94 -3.28 7.83
C PHE A 310 -4.04 -2.22 7.27
N GLY A 311 -2.93 -2.65 6.71
CA GLY A 311 -2.05 -1.78 5.97
C GLY A 311 -1.26 -2.54 4.91
N ILE A 312 -0.82 -1.77 3.92
CA ILE A 312 0.23 -2.15 2.98
C ILE A 312 1.30 -1.09 3.11
N SER A 313 2.53 -1.52 3.33
CA SER A 313 3.68 -0.64 3.46
C SER A 313 4.72 -0.96 2.41
N HIS A 314 5.32 0.07 1.81
CA HIS A 314 6.51 -0.03 0.98
C HIS A 314 7.70 0.57 1.71
N ALA A 315 8.84 -0.10 1.65
CA ALA A 315 10.09 0.41 2.22
C ALA A 315 11.20 0.39 1.19
N GLU A 316 12.01 1.44 1.20
CA GLU A 316 13.27 1.52 0.47
C GLU A 316 14.42 1.44 1.47
N PHE A 317 15.43 0.61 1.16
CA PHE A 317 16.56 0.38 2.04
C PHE A 317 17.81 1.09 1.55
N GLY A 318 18.43 1.82 2.46
CA GLY A 318 19.80 2.29 2.31
C GLY A 318 20.82 1.29 2.87
N LYS A 319 22.04 1.75 3.07
CA LYS A 319 23.13 0.91 3.58
C LYS A 319 22.86 0.42 5.01
N ASN A 320 22.31 1.28 5.86
CA ASN A 320 22.21 1.03 7.30
C ASN A 320 20.77 0.77 7.78
N GLY A 321 19.75 0.95 6.93
CA GLY A 321 18.36 0.77 7.32
C GLY A 321 17.35 1.27 6.29
N ILE A 322 16.13 1.48 6.75
CA ILE A 322 15.06 2.06 5.94
C ILE A 322 15.33 3.55 5.76
N ILE A 323 15.30 4.02 4.51
CA ILE A 323 15.47 5.43 4.16
C ILE A 323 14.16 6.11 3.81
N ARG A 324 13.20 5.34 3.24
CA ARG A 324 11.83 5.78 2.98
C ARG A 324 10.86 4.66 3.28
N GLU A 325 9.71 5.00 3.85
CA GLU A 325 8.59 4.09 4.05
C GLU A 325 7.28 4.82 3.71
N PHE A 326 6.33 4.07 3.11
CA PHE A 326 5.03 4.57 2.63
C PHE A 326 3.90 3.72 3.19
#